data_57ac9b9870afbd82165f1ef7cc6ee61a
#
_entry.id   57ac9b9870afbd82165f1ef7cc6ee61a
#
_cell.length_a   1.000
_cell.length_b   1.000
_cell.length_c   1.000
_cell.angle_alpha   90.00
_cell.angle_beta   90.00
_cell.angle_gamma   90.00
#
_symmetry.space_group_name_H-M   'P 1'
#
loop_
_entity.id
_entity.type
_entity.pdbx_description
1 polymer ?
#
loop_
_entity_poly.entity_id
_entity_poly.type
_entity_poly.pdbx_seq_one_letter_code
_entity_poly.pdbx_strand_id
1 'polypeptide(L)'
;MINEEYKAMLGGKSVIRELSEYATSRGAEIGYQNVFDYSLGNPSVPAPKSFTDAMVDLYENGDPVAIHGYSPSLGIPSVKDAIAENLNERFGMAYTGNHIFPTTGAAGALSHAMRAVTKPGDEIITFAPYFPEYQPYVKGAGAKLTIVPADTENFQINFDAFEAALNPNVQVVLINTPNNPSGAVYSADTLKRLAAILTAKQVEYGHYIFLISDEPYREIVFDGATQPYPASFYANSLTCYSWSKSLSLPGERIGYVAVNPTATDADLLVPMMGQISRGTGHNCPPSSIQLGVAKVIDQTADLNVYETNMNLLYDALTGIGFDVVRPGGTFYIFPKALEDDAVAFCMKAKEYDLILVPSDSFGVPGYFRMAYCIDTEKVKRSIPVFEKFAHEVYGL
;
A
#
# COMPACT_ATOMS: atom_id res chain seq x y z
N MET A 1 25.56 -21.76 14.67
CA MET A 1 25.33 -21.16 13.34
C MET A 1 23.96 -20.47 13.37
N ILE A 2 23.89 -19.27 12.85
CA ILE A 2 22.63 -18.51 12.67
C ILE A 2 22.26 -18.49 11.19
N ASN A 3 21.05 -18.13 10.85
CA ASN A 3 20.63 -18.03 9.45
C ASN A 3 21.30 -16.80 8.79
N GLU A 4 22.28 -17.05 7.92
CA GLU A 4 23.08 -16.00 7.27
C GLU A 4 22.24 -15.14 6.30
N GLU A 5 21.13 -15.65 5.76
CA GLU A 5 20.25 -14.87 4.89
C GLU A 5 19.55 -13.74 5.70
N TYR A 6 18.99 -14.07 6.86
CA TYR A 6 18.40 -13.05 7.74
C TYR A 6 19.45 -12.10 8.34
N LYS A 7 20.64 -12.62 8.61
CA LYS A 7 21.78 -11.78 9.05
C LYS A 7 22.15 -10.75 7.99
N ALA A 8 22.20 -11.15 6.71
CA ALA A 8 22.46 -10.22 5.60
C ALA A 8 21.41 -9.11 5.50
N MET A 9 20.17 -9.37 5.87
CA MET A 9 19.10 -8.36 5.90
C MET A 9 19.27 -7.31 7.00
N LEU A 10 20.07 -7.56 8.05
CA LEU A 10 20.36 -6.59 9.11
C LEU A 10 21.20 -5.40 8.62
N GLY A 11 21.98 -5.58 7.56
CA GLY A 11 22.79 -4.52 6.95
C GLY A 11 22.00 -3.49 6.12
N GLY A 12 20.73 -3.80 5.78
CA GLY A 12 19.84 -2.94 5.02
C GLY A 12 18.82 -2.27 5.95
N LYS A 13 19.24 -1.25 6.72
CA LYS A 13 18.25 -0.42 7.42
C LYS A 13 17.33 0.25 6.41
N SER A 14 16.03 0.28 6.69
CA SER A 14 15.07 1.04 5.89
C SER A 14 15.39 2.53 6.01
N VAL A 15 15.73 3.17 4.89
CA VAL A 15 15.98 4.62 4.81
C VAL A 15 14.82 5.41 5.43
N ILE A 16 13.58 4.97 5.19
CA ILE A 16 12.38 5.58 5.77
C ILE A 16 12.43 5.56 7.29
N ARG A 17 12.85 4.44 7.89
CA ARG A 17 12.94 4.31 9.35
C ARG A 17 14.07 5.16 9.92
N GLU A 18 15.24 5.19 9.29
CA GLU A 18 16.37 6.03 9.72
C GLU A 18 16.00 7.52 9.69
N LEU A 19 15.30 7.96 8.65
CA LEU A 19 14.84 9.34 8.54
C LEU A 19 13.79 9.68 9.61
N SER A 20 12.86 8.78 9.90
CA SER A 20 11.87 8.97 10.96
C SER A 20 12.49 8.99 12.36
N GLU A 21 13.48 8.13 12.62
CA GLU A 21 14.27 8.15 13.87
C GLU A 21 15.05 9.47 14.02
N TYR A 22 15.66 9.95 12.92
CA TYR A 22 16.32 11.26 12.90
C TYR A 22 15.32 12.40 13.17
N ALA A 23 14.16 12.42 12.49
CA ALA A 23 13.14 13.45 12.71
C ALA A 23 12.66 13.48 14.16
N THR A 24 12.52 12.32 14.79
CA THR A 24 12.17 12.18 16.21
C THR A 24 13.25 12.78 17.12
N SER A 25 14.52 12.44 16.89
CA SER A 25 15.67 12.98 17.66
C SER A 25 15.78 14.49 17.47
N ARG A 26 15.73 14.97 16.23
CA ARG A 26 15.80 16.39 15.90
C ARG A 26 14.63 17.19 16.50
N GLY A 27 13.43 16.60 16.48
CA GLY A 27 12.25 17.22 17.10
C GLY A 27 12.38 17.39 18.63
N ALA A 28 13.09 16.49 19.30
CA ALA A 28 13.39 16.61 20.72
C ALA A 28 14.35 17.78 21.01
N GLU A 29 15.23 18.13 20.06
CA GLU A 29 16.19 19.23 20.21
C GLU A 29 15.58 20.61 19.92
N ILE A 30 14.83 20.75 18.81
CA ILE A 30 14.37 22.06 18.31
C ILE A 30 12.84 22.26 18.43
N GLY A 31 12.11 21.24 18.91
CA GLY A 31 10.66 21.17 18.94
C GLY A 31 10.08 20.53 17.70
N TYR A 32 9.18 19.54 17.89
CA TYR A 32 8.58 18.76 16.81
C TYR A 32 7.81 19.60 15.76
N GLN A 33 7.34 20.77 16.16
CA GLN A 33 6.66 21.69 15.25
C GLN A 33 7.60 22.32 14.21
N ASN A 34 8.91 22.27 14.43
CA ASN A 34 9.95 22.88 13.58
C ASN A 34 10.64 21.86 12.66
N VAL A 35 10.31 20.58 12.79
CA VAL A 35 10.81 19.52 11.89
C VAL A 35 9.70 19.09 10.96
N PHE A 36 9.90 19.24 9.66
CA PHE A 36 8.92 18.91 8.63
C PHE A 36 9.15 17.46 8.15
N ASP A 37 8.66 16.52 8.95
CA ASP A 37 8.85 15.08 8.70
C ASP A 37 7.81 14.56 7.69
N TYR A 38 8.25 14.33 6.46
CA TYR A 38 7.50 13.70 5.38
C TYR A 38 7.92 12.25 5.12
N SER A 39 8.65 11.62 6.04
CA SER A 39 9.23 10.29 5.83
C SER A 39 8.23 9.16 6.00
N LEU A 40 7.40 9.19 7.04
CA LEU A 40 6.54 8.08 7.44
C LEU A 40 5.09 8.25 7.03
N GLY A 41 4.55 7.28 6.29
CA GLY A 41 3.15 7.22 5.91
C GLY A 41 2.24 6.70 7.03
N ASN A 42 2.20 7.43 8.15
CA ASN A 42 1.31 7.12 9.28
C ASN A 42 0.14 8.09 9.29
N PRO A 43 -1.13 7.63 9.21
CA PRO A 43 -2.30 8.51 9.22
C PRO A 43 -2.27 9.53 10.36
N SER A 44 -2.53 10.79 10.04
CA SER A 44 -2.59 11.89 11.02
C SER A 44 -4.00 12.20 11.50
N VAL A 45 -5.01 11.71 10.80
CA VAL A 45 -6.41 11.88 11.20
C VAL A 45 -6.82 10.77 12.16
N PRO A 46 -7.68 11.05 13.16
CA PRO A 46 -8.15 10.02 14.08
C PRO A 46 -9.07 9.03 13.38
N ALA A 47 -9.16 7.81 13.94
CA ALA A 47 -10.22 6.87 13.56
C ALA A 47 -11.60 7.50 13.75
N PRO A 48 -12.61 7.14 12.95
CA PRO A 48 -13.95 7.69 13.09
C PRO A 48 -14.53 7.32 14.46
N LYS A 49 -15.31 8.25 15.05
CA LYS A 49 -15.93 8.04 16.35
C LYS A 49 -16.80 6.77 16.40
N SER A 50 -17.45 6.46 15.29
CA SER A 50 -18.25 5.25 15.12
C SER A 50 -17.47 3.95 15.37
N PHE A 51 -16.18 3.90 15.00
CA PHE A 51 -15.33 2.75 15.36
C PHE A 51 -15.12 2.65 16.86
N THR A 52 -14.82 3.78 17.52
CA THR A 52 -14.70 3.80 18.99
C THR A 52 -16.00 3.37 19.65
N ASP A 53 -17.14 3.91 19.20
CA ASP A 53 -18.46 3.57 19.75
C ASP A 53 -18.79 2.07 19.53
N ALA A 54 -18.45 1.52 18.36
CA ALA A 54 -18.61 0.10 18.06
C ALA A 54 -17.77 -0.80 18.99
N MET A 55 -16.54 -0.38 19.30
CA MET A 55 -15.66 -1.11 20.22
C MET A 55 -16.17 -1.04 21.65
N VAL A 56 -16.65 0.12 22.10
CA VAL A 56 -17.26 0.27 23.45
C VAL A 56 -18.49 -0.61 23.56
N ASP A 57 -19.42 -0.54 22.59
CA ASP A 57 -20.61 -1.39 22.57
C ASP A 57 -20.25 -2.89 22.59
N LEU A 58 -19.23 -3.28 21.81
CA LEU A 58 -18.78 -4.66 21.77
C LEU A 58 -18.28 -5.15 23.14
N TYR A 59 -17.49 -4.34 23.85
CA TYR A 59 -16.95 -4.72 25.17
C TYR A 59 -17.96 -4.64 26.29
N GLU A 60 -18.94 -3.74 26.24
CA GLU A 60 -19.97 -3.59 27.27
C GLU A 60 -21.12 -4.59 27.11
N ASN A 61 -21.54 -4.88 25.88
CA ASN A 61 -22.77 -5.61 25.58
C ASN A 61 -22.59 -6.93 24.82
N GLY A 62 -21.39 -7.17 24.27
CA GLY A 62 -21.10 -8.38 23.48
C GLY A 62 -20.82 -9.61 24.35
N ASP A 63 -20.82 -10.80 23.72
CA ASP A 63 -20.42 -12.05 24.40
C ASP A 63 -18.91 -12.06 24.67
N PRO A 64 -18.47 -12.02 25.93
CA PRO A 64 -17.05 -12.03 26.30
C PRO A 64 -16.28 -13.22 25.73
N VAL A 65 -16.91 -14.37 25.59
CA VAL A 65 -16.25 -15.57 25.05
C VAL A 65 -15.98 -15.42 23.55
N ALA A 66 -16.93 -14.87 22.80
CA ALA A 66 -16.75 -14.60 21.37
C ALA A 66 -15.72 -13.49 21.12
N ILE A 67 -15.67 -12.46 21.95
CA ILE A 67 -14.78 -11.30 21.82
C ILE A 67 -13.32 -11.71 22.12
N HIS A 68 -13.10 -12.48 23.17
CA HIS A 68 -11.77 -12.83 23.69
C HIS A 68 -11.30 -14.24 23.30
N GLY A 69 -12.19 -15.06 22.77
CA GLY A 69 -11.87 -16.42 22.31
C GLY A 69 -11.09 -16.43 20.99
N TYR A 70 -10.53 -17.59 20.66
CA TYR A 70 -9.97 -17.79 19.32
C TYR A 70 -11.05 -17.70 18.26
N SER A 71 -10.81 -16.87 17.25
CA SER A 71 -11.64 -16.91 16.04
C SER A 71 -11.38 -18.20 15.23
N PRO A 72 -12.33 -18.64 14.40
CA PRO A 72 -12.05 -19.70 13.42
C PRO A 72 -10.81 -19.40 12.58
N SER A 73 -10.05 -20.43 12.22
CA SER A 73 -8.77 -20.27 11.47
C SER A 73 -8.90 -19.54 10.15
N LEU A 74 -10.10 -19.54 9.54
CA LEU A 74 -10.40 -18.85 8.30
C LEU A 74 -11.10 -17.48 8.52
N GLY A 75 -11.14 -16.98 9.74
CA GLY A 75 -11.83 -15.75 10.13
C GLY A 75 -13.26 -15.96 10.61
N ILE A 76 -13.84 -14.93 11.22
CA ILE A 76 -15.21 -14.93 11.75
C ILE A 76 -16.21 -14.87 10.58
N PRO A 77 -17.15 -15.84 10.45
CA PRO A 77 -18.06 -15.90 9.31
C PRO A 77 -18.83 -14.60 9.07
N SER A 78 -19.45 -14.01 10.08
CA SER A 78 -20.22 -12.78 9.94
C SER A 78 -19.36 -11.58 9.47
N VAL A 79 -18.08 -11.53 9.86
CA VAL A 79 -17.13 -10.49 9.38
C VAL A 79 -16.79 -10.70 7.91
N LYS A 80 -16.57 -11.94 7.52
CA LYS A 80 -16.28 -12.32 6.12
C LYS A 80 -17.49 -12.01 5.22
N ASP A 81 -18.70 -12.30 5.66
CA ASP A 81 -19.91 -12.01 4.93
C ASP A 81 -20.11 -10.49 4.78
N ALA A 82 -19.90 -9.71 5.83
CA ALA A 82 -19.96 -8.25 5.76
C ALA A 82 -18.96 -7.66 4.77
N ILE A 83 -17.73 -8.19 4.71
CA ILE A 83 -16.71 -7.78 3.72
C ILE A 83 -17.18 -8.12 2.30
N ALA A 84 -17.70 -9.33 2.10
CA ALA A 84 -18.18 -9.79 0.80
C ALA A 84 -19.37 -8.94 0.30
N GLU A 85 -20.32 -8.64 1.17
CA GLU A 85 -21.48 -7.78 0.88
C GLU A 85 -21.02 -6.36 0.49
N ASN A 86 -20.13 -5.74 1.27
CA ASN A 86 -19.60 -4.41 0.96
C ASN A 86 -18.89 -4.36 -0.40
N LEU A 87 -18.08 -5.39 -0.73
CA LEU A 87 -17.43 -5.48 -2.04
C LEU A 87 -18.43 -5.67 -3.18
N ASN A 88 -19.47 -6.47 -2.97
CA ASN A 88 -20.53 -6.71 -3.98
C ASN A 88 -21.33 -5.44 -4.24
N GLU A 89 -21.73 -4.72 -3.20
CA GLU A 89 -22.47 -3.46 -3.31
C GLU A 89 -21.65 -2.38 -4.04
N ARG A 90 -20.36 -2.26 -3.72
CA ARG A 90 -19.50 -1.23 -4.28
C ARG A 90 -19.06 -1.50 -5.72
N PHE A 91 -18.79 -2.75 -6.05
CA PHE A 91 -18.09 -3.11 -7.28
C PHE A 91 -18.86 -4.08 -8.19
N GLY A 92 -20.08 -4.47 -7.82
CA GLY A 92 -20.91 -5.37 -8.63
C GLY A 92 -20.33 -6.78 -8.78
N MET A 93 -19.58 -7.24 -7.78
CA MET A 93 -18.98 -8.57 -7.74
C MET A 93 -19.96 -9.61 -7.14
N ALA A 94 -19.52 -10.87 -7.05
CA ALA A 94 -20.32 -11.97 -6.49
C ALA A 94 -19.55 -12.71 -5.37
N TYR A 95 -18.88 -11.97 -4.50
CA TYR A 95 -18.16 -12.53 -3.35
C TYR A 95 -19.14 -13.19 -2.37
N THR A 96 -18.67 -14.23 -1.71
CA THR A 96 -19.25 -14.78 -0.48
C THR A 96 -18.18 -14.78 0.60
N GLY A 97 -18.55 -15.02 1.85
CA GLY A 97 -17.56 -15.15 2.94
C GLY A 97 -16.47 -16.21 2.67
N ASN A 98 -16.75 -17.20 1.81
CA ASN A 98 -15.74 -18.21 1.44
C ASN A 98 -14.59 -17.65 0.59
N HIS A 99 -14.79 -16.51 -0.07
CA HIS A 99 -13.75 -15.84 -0.86
C HIS A 99 -12.91 -14.83 -0.04
N ILE A 100 -13.23 -14.65 1.25
CA ILE A 100 -12.58 -13.65 2.11
C ILE A 100 -11.70 -14.35 3.14
N PHE A 101 -10.46 -13.90 3.26
CA PHE A 101 -9.51 -14.34 4.27
C PHE A 101 -8.99 -13.15 5.10
N PRO A 102 -9.43 -12.96 6.35
CA PRO A 102 -8.93 -11.90 7.24
C PRO A 102 -7.46 -12.08 7.57
N THR A 103 -6.70 -10.98 7.57
CA THR A 103 -5.25 -10.97 7.75
C THR A 103 -4.78 -9.89 8.70
N THR A 104 -3.54 -10.01 9.18
CA THR A 104 -2.88 -8.98 10.02
C THR A 104 -2.41 -7.78 9.19
N GLY A 105 -3.35 -7.06 8.60
CA GLY A 105 -3.12 -5.94 7.67
C GLY A 105 -2.74 -6.40 6.27
N ALA A 106 -2.48 -5.43 5.38
CA ALA A 106 -2.12 -5.69 3.99
C ALA A 106 -0.80 -6.49 3.85
N ALA A 107 0.17 -6.29 4.75
CA ALA A 107 1.41 -7.07 4.76
C ALA A 107 1.15 -8.57 4.94
N GLY A 108 0.24 -8.92 5.87
CA GLY A 108 -0.23 -10.29 6.03
C GLY A 108 -0.97 -10.79 4.77
N ALA A 109 -1.85 -9.96 4.19
CA ALA A 109 -2.59 -10.28 2.98
C ALA A 109 -1.64 -10.62 1.82
N LEU A 110 -0.70 -9.76 1.51
CA LEU A 110 0.31 -9.96 0.47
C LEU A 110 1.14 -11.23 0.70
N SER A 111 1.62 -11.42 1.94
CA SER A 111 2.43 -12.59 2.29
C SER A 111 1.67 -13.90 2.10
N HIS A 112 0.38 -13.96 2.43
CA HIS A 112 -0.46 -15.15 2.25
C HIS A 112 -0.86 -15.34 0.78
N ALA A 113 -1.26 -14.26 0.10
CA ALA A 113 -1.63 -14.31 -1.31
C ALA A 113 -0.48 -14.81 -2.19
N MET A 114 0.72 -14.24 -2.04
CA MET A 114 1.89 -14.68 -2.80
C MET A 114 2.20 -16.17 -2.58
N ARG A 115 2.25 -16.62 -1.32
CA ARG A 115 2.52 -18.03 -1.00
C ARG A 115 1.44 -19.00 -1.48
N ALA A 116 0.20 -18.55 -1.60
CA ALA A 116 -0.90 -19.39 -2.07
C ALA A 116 -0.81 -19.68 -3.57
N VAL A 117 -0.23 -18.77 -4.35
CA VAL A 117 -0.21 -18.85 -5.82
C VAL A 117 1.20 -18.97 -6.43
N THR A 118 2.24 -19.09 -5.60
CA THR A 118 3.63 -19.31 -6.08
C THR A 118 4.27 -20.49 -5.38
N LYS A 119 5.26 -21.05 -6.02
CA LYS A 119 6.21 -22.04 -5.48
C LYS A 119 7.64 -21.52 -5.60
N PRO A 120 8.61 -22.11 -4.90
CA PRO A 120 10.01 -21.73 -5.02
C PRO A 120 10.51 -21.76 -6.48
N GLY A 121 11.11 -20.64 -6.91
CA GLY A 121 11.63 -20.45 -8.26
C GLY A 121 10.68 -19.74 -9.24
N ASP A 122 9.42 -19.57 -8.88
CA ASP A 122 8.49 -18.75 -9.67
C ASP A 122 8.89 -17.27 -9.64
N GLU A 123 8.41 -16.51 -10.63
CA GLU A 123 8.69 -15.08 -10.78
C GLU A 123 7.44 -14.25 -10.53
N ILE A 124 7.62 -13.18 -9.77
CA ILE A 124 6.63 -12.13 -9.53
C ILE A 124 7.12 -10.85 -10.21
N ILE A 125 6.30 -10.27 -11.08
CA ILE A 125 6.57 -8.96 -11.69
C ILE A 125 5.86 -7.86 -10.89
N THR A 126 6.55 -6.74 -10.65
CA THR A 126 5.95 -5.49 -10.18
C THR A 126 6.47 -4.29 -10.98
N PHE A 127 5.83 -3.15 -10.85
CA PHE A 127 6.10 -1.93 -11.61
C PHE A 127 6.73 -0.86 -10.72
N ALA A 128 7.85 -0.29 -11.16
CA ALA A 128 8.39 0.89 -10.49
C ALA A 128 7.51 2.13 -10.80
N PRO A 129 7.38 3.07 -9.85
CA PRO A 129 7.86 2.98 -8.49
C PRO A 129 7.03 2.00 -7.67
N TYR A 130 7.68 1.20 -6.83
CA TYR A 130 7.05 0.14 -6.03
C TYR A 130 7.35 0.28 -4.54
N PHE A 131 6.52 -0.34 -3.71
CA PHE A 131 6.75 -0.36 -2.27
C PHE A 131 7.90 -1.30 -1.90
N PRO A 132 9.00 -0.82 -1.26
CA PRO A 132 10.23 -1.61 -1.07
C PRO A 132 10.03 -2.92 -0.30
N GLU A 133 9.03 -3.00 0.58
CA GLU A 133 8.74 -4.22 1.35
C GLU A 133 8.24 -5.39 0.50
N TYR A 134 7.94 -5.18 -0.79
CA TYR A 134 7.66 -6.31 -1.68
C TYR A 134 8.84 -7.25 -1.83
N GLN A 135 10.08 -6.74 -1.77
CA GLN A 135 11.28 -7.57 -1.86
C GLN A 135 11.34 -8.65 -0.77
N PRO A 136 11.26 -8.32 0.55
CA PRO A 136 11.25 -9.33 1.59
C PRO A 136 10.02 -10.24 1.55
N TYR A 137 8.84 -9.75 1.10
CA TYR A 137 7.64 -10.59 0.98
C TYR A 137 7.80 -11.65 -0.11
N VAL A 138 8.28 -11.25 -1.29
CA VAL A 138 8.54 -12.14 -2.44
C VAL A 138 9.64 -13.15 -2.09
N LYS A 139 10.75 -12.68 -1.49
CA LYS A 139 11.80 -13.55 -0.99
C LYS A 139 11.27 -14.56 0.03
N GLY A 140 10.42 -14.12 0.95
CA GLY A 140 9.78 -14.98 1.95
C GLY A 140 8.81 -16.02 1.35
N ALA A 141 8.29 -15.79 0.14
CA ALA A 141 7.52 -16.76 -0.63
C ALA A 141 8.41 -17.72 -1.45
N GLY A 142 9.73 -17.50 -1.50
CA GLY A 142 10.68 -18.29 -2.29
C GLY A 142 10.69 -17.93 -3.77
N ALA A 143 10.03 -16.84 -4.15
CA ALA A 143 9.93 -16.37 -5.53
C ALA A 143 11.01 -15.32 -5.85
N LYS A 144 11.18 -15.04 -7.15
CA LYS A 144 12.03 -13.98 -7.67
C LYS A 144 11.17 -12.74 -7.97
N LEU A 145 11.63 -11.56 -7.56
CA LEU A 145 11.00 -10.29 -7.93
C LEU A 145 11.68 -9.70 -9.17
N THR A 146 10.89 -9.43 -10.20
CA THR A 146 11.30 -8.66 -11.38
C THR A 146 10.57 -7.32 -11.39
N ILE A 147 11.33 -6.22 -11.57
CA ILE A 147 10.82 -4.86 -11.51
C ILE A 147 10.80 -4.31 -12.93
N VAL A 148 9.63 -3.92 -13.40
CA VAL A 148 9.45 -3.23 -14.68
C VAL A 148 9.76 -1.74 -14.47
N PRO A 149 10.61 -1.12 -15.31
CA PRO A 149 10.91 0.30 -15.23
C PRO A 149 9.66 1.18 -15.32
N ALA A 150 9.67 2.30 -14.59
CA ALA A 150 8.56 3.24 -14.56
C ALA A 150 8.34 3.92 -15.93
N ASP A 151 7.08 4.23 -16.23
CA ASP A 151 6.72 5.36 -17.07
C ASP A 151 6.65 6.61 -16.18
N THR A 152 7.63 7.49 -16.30
CA THR A 152 7.75 8.68 -15.43
C THR A 152 6.91 9.86 -15.90
N GLU A 153 6.23 9.75 -17.04
CA GLU A 153 5.34 10.80 -17.51
C GLU A 153 4.05 10.90 -16.66
N ASN A 154 3.52 9.74 -16.27
CA ASN A 154 2.24 9.68 -15.55
C ASN A 154 2.15 8.56 -14.49
N PHE A 155 3.22 7.79 -14.34
CA PHE A 155 3.30 6.62 -13.45
C PHE A 155 2.20 5.56 -13.67
N GLN A 156 1.66 5.49 -14.90
CA GLN A 156 0.92 4.33 -15.36
C GLN A 156 1.89 3.18 -15.70
N ILE A 157 1.38 2.02 -16.12
CA ILE A 157 2.22 0.88 -16.48
C ILE A 157 3.00 1.17 -17.76
N ASN A 158 4.33 1.00 -17.71
CA ASN A 158 5.18 0.96 -18.90
C ASN A 158 4.98 -0.40 -19.61
N PHE A 159 4.01 -0.45 -20.51
CA PHE A 159 3.62 -1.69 -21.16
C PHE A 159 4.67 -2.29 -22.06
N ASP A 160 5.48 -1.49 -22.73
CA ASP A 160 6.54 -2.00 -23.61
C ASP A 160 7.62 -2.73 -22.79
N ALA A 161 8.03 -2.13 -21.67
CA ALA A 161 8.95 -2.78 -20.74
C ALA A 161 8.31 -3.99 -20.02
N PHE A 162 7.00 -3.92 -19.74
CA PHE A 162 6.27 -5.04 -19.13
C PHE A 162 6.22 -6.24 -20.07
N GLU A 163 5.82 -6.05 -21.33
CA GLU A 163 5.74 -7.13 -22.30
C GLU A 163 7.11 -7.75 -22.58
N ALA A 164 8.20 -6.96 -22.56
CA ALA A 164 9.57 -7.43 -22.66
C ALA A 164 10.05 -8.24 -21.45
N ALA A 165 9.51 -7.98 -20.26
CA ALA A 165 9.85 -8.70 -19.02
C ALA A 165 9.08 -10.03 -18.86
N LEU A 166 7.96 -10.20 -19.54
CA LEU A 166 7.13 -11.40 -19.45
C LEU A 166 7.86 -12.64 -20.01
N ASN A 167 7.81 -13.74 -19.25
CA ASN A 167 8.41 -15.02 -19.60
C ASN A 167 7.63 -16.17 -18.92
N PRO A 168 7.83 -17.43 -19.32
CA PRO A 168 7.07 -18.58 -18.79
C PRO A 168 7.25 -18.89 -17.30
N ASN A 169 8.16 -18.23 -16.57
CA ASN A 169 8.31 -18.41 -15.13
C ASN A 169 7.44 -17.43 -14.34
N VAL A 170 6.83 -16.44 -15.01
CA VAL A 170 5.97 -15.42 -14.37
C VAL A 170 4.68 -16.07 -13.93
N GLN A 171 4.49 -16.15 -12.62
CA GLN A 171 3.29 -16.71 -11.99
C GLN A 171 2.36 -15.61 -11.44
N VAL A 172 2.93 -14.44 -11.10
CA VAL A 172 2.19 -13.35 -10.49
C VAL A 172 2.61 -12.01 -11.09
N VAL A 173 1.62 -11.15 -11.31
CA VAL A 173 1.82 -9.71 -11.47
C VAL A 173 1.24 -9.01 -10.25
N LEU A 174 2.07 -8.20 -9.60
CA LEU A 174 1.74 -7.45 -8.38
C LEU A 174 1.61 -5.97 -8.73
N ILE A 175 0.44 -5.40 -8.47
CA ILE A 175 0.16 -3.97 -8.64
C ILE A 175 -0.17 -3.31 -7.31
N ASN A 176 0.05 -2.01 -7.22
CA ASN A 176 -0.39 -1.16 -6.10
C ASN A 176 -1.08 0.08 -6.67
N THR A 177 -2.38 0.18 -6.47
CA THR A 177 -3.19 1.30 -6.96
C THR A 177 -4.34 1.60 -5.97
N PRO A 178 -4.45 2.86 -5.50
CA PRO A 178 -3.55 4.01 -5.65
C PRO A 178 -2.13 3.71 -5.16
N ASN A 179 -1.11 4.24 -5.84
CA ASN A 179 0.27 3.80 -5.70
C ASN A 179 1.04 4.51 -4.57
N ASN A 180 1.78 3.77 -3.80
CA ASN A 180 2.88 4.24 -2.96
C ASN A 180 4.21 3.94 -3.67
N PRO A 181 4.99 4.94 -4.12
CA PRO A 181 5.03 6.32 -3.62
C PRO A 181 4.41 7.38 -4.54
N SER A 182 4.01 7.07 -5.78
CA SER A 182 3.71 8.10 -6.80
C SER A 182 2.37 8.81 -6.62
N GLY A 183 1.42 8.23 -5.88
CA GLY A 183 0.05 8.72 -5.82
C GLY A 183 -0.76 8.45 -7.08
N ALA A 184 -0.21 7.77 -8.08
CA ALA A 184 -0.92 7.44 -9.31
C ALA A 184 -2.05 6.44 -9.05
N VAL A 185 -3.18 6.70 -9.69
CA VAL A 185 -4.32 5.77 -9.74
C VAL A 185 -4.35 5.16 -11.14
N TYR A 186 -4.32 3.83 -11.23
CA TYR A 186 -4.40 3.18 -12.54
C TYR A 186 -5.78 3.37 -13.16
N SER A 187 -5.78 3.82 -14.43
CA SER A 187 -6.99 4.03 -15.18
C SER A 187 -7.67 2.71 -15.54
N ALA A 188 -8.99 2.77 -15.84
CA ALA A 188 -9.71 1.61 -16.36
C ALA A 188 -9.06 1.05 -17.64
N ASP A 189 -8.51 1.91 -18.49
CA ASP A 189 -7.86 1.48 -19.73
C ASP A 189 -6.51 0.82 -19.46
N THR A 190 -5.74 1.31 -18.48
CA THR A 190 -4.53 0.63 -17.98
C THR A 190 -4.88 -0.79 -17.50
N LEU A 191 -5.91 -0.93 -16.67
CA LEU A 191 -6.32 -2.24 -16.14
C LEU A 191 -6.89 -3.17 -17.21
N LYS A 192 -7.65 -2.67 -18.19
CA LYS A 192 -8.12 -3.46 -19.35
C LYS A 192 -6.95 -3.98 -20.18
N ARG A 193 -5.96 -3.11 -20.48
CA ARG A 193 -4.77 -3.51 -21.25
C ARG A 193 -3.96 -4.56 -20.50
N LEU A 194 -3.74 -4.34 -19.18
CA LEU A 194 -3.08 -5.33 -18.33
C LEU A 194 -3.79 -6.69 -18.38
N ALA A 195 -5.11 -6.70 -18.15
CA ALA A 195 -5.92 -7.92 -18.17
C ALA A 195 -5.86 -8.65 -19.52
N ALA A 196 -5.88 -7.92 -20.64
CA ALA A 196 -5.76 -8.49 -21.98
C ALA A 196 -4.41 -9.17 -22.20
N ILE A 197 -3.31 -8.53 -21.78
CA ILE A 197 -1.95 -9.11 -21.85
C ILE A 197 -1.86 -10.37 -21.01
N LEU A 198 -2.31 -10.34 -19.75
CA LEU A 198 -2.30 -11.50 -18.86
C LEU A 198 -3.11 -12.65 -19.43
N THR A 199 -4.29 -12.37 -19.98
CA THR A 199 -5.16 -13.37 -20.62
C THR A 199 -4.47 -14.04 -21.83
N ALA A 200 -3.80 -13.27 -22.65
CA ALA A 200 -3.05 -13.80 -23.79
C ALA A 200 -1.84 -14.65 -23.34
N LYS A 201 -1.08 -14.15 -22.37
CA LYS A 201 0.15 -14.79 -21.90
C LYS A 201 -0.10 -16.09 -21.12
N GLN A 202 -1.17 -16.19 -20.33
CA GLN A 202 -1.50 -17.47 -19.69
C GLN A 202 -1.85 -18.58 -20.72
N VAL A 203 -2.44 -18.23 -21.86
CA VAL A 203 -2.68 -19.18 -22.96
C VAL A 203 -1.35 -19.56 -23.62
N GLU A 204 -0.49 -18.58 -23.90
CA GLU A 204 0.82 -18.77 -24.51
C GLU A 204 1.73 -19.67 -23.64
N TYR A 205 1.76 -19.43 -22.33
CA TYR A 205 2.63 -20.14 -21.38
C TYR A 205 2.05 -21.48 -20.90
N GLY A 206 0.75 -21.70 -21.10
CA GLY A 206 0.07 -22.93 -20.68
C GLY A 206 -0.14 -23.08 -19.19
N HIS A 207 -0.12 -21.94 -18.44
CA HIS A 207 -0.44 -21.89 -17.02
C HIS A 207 -1.12 -20.56 -16.66
N TYR A 208 -1.78 -20.54 -15.50
CA TYR A 208 -2.46 -19.32 -15.02
C TYR A 208 -1.46 -18.31 -14.47
N ILE A 209 -1.70 -17.03 -14.73
CA ILE A 209 -0.97 -15.91 -14.14
C ILE A 209 -1.94 -15.20 -13.20
N PHE A 210 -1.58 -15.03 -11.92
CA PHE A 210 -2.41 -14.32 -10.96
C PHE A 210 -2.06 -12.83 -10.91
N LEU A 211 -3.10 -11.99 -10.78
CA LEU A 211 -2.96 -10.58 -10.47
C LEU A 211 -3.17 -10.36 -8.97
N ILE A 212 -2.14 -9.96 -8.24
CA ILE A 212 -2.27 -9.52 -6.86
C ILE A 212 -2.36 -8.00 -6.85
N SER A 213 -3.47 -7.46 -6.33
CA SER A 213 -3.68 -6.02 -6.21
C SER A 213 -3.58 -5.59 -4.75
N ASP A 214 -2.56 -4.77 -4.45
CA ASP A 214 -2.35 -4.16 -3.14
C ASP A 214 -3.09 -2.83 -3.07
N GLU A 215 -4.18 -2.77 -2.28
CA GLU A 215 -5.16 -1.68 -2.30
C GLU A 215 -5.40 -1.00 -0.93
N PRO A 216 -4.40 -0.75 -0.09
CA PRO A 216 -4.63 -0.13 1.22
C PRO A 216 -5.08 1.33 1.13
N TYR A 217 -4.94 1.96 -0.05
CA TYR A 217 -5.30 3.37 -0.31
C TYR A 217 -6.57 3.52 -1.14
N ARG A 218 -7.35 2.45 -1.34
CA ARG A 218 -8.53 2.42 -2.24
C ARG A 218 -9.50 3.58 -2.02
N GLU A 219 -9.72 4.01 -0.80
CA GLU A 219 -10.63 5.09 -0.42
C GLU A 219 -9.99 6.48 -0.50
N ILE A 220 -8.67 6.56 -0.65
CA ILE A 220 -7.95 7.85 -0.72
C ILE A 220 -7.72 8.19 -2.19
N VAL A 221 -8.73 8.76 -2.80
CA VAL A 221 -8.73 9.27 -4.18
C VAL A 221 -9.28 10.69 -4.20
N PHE A 222 -8.85 11.50 -5.14
CA PHE A 222 -9.07 12.93 -5.18
C PHE A 222 -9.96 13.35 -6.36
N ASP A 223 -10.41 14.62 -6.34
CA ASP A 223 -11.23 15.23 -7.41
C ASP A 223 -12.56 14.49 -7.66
N GLY A 224 -13.11 13.83 -6.62
CA GLY A 224 -14.36 13.05 -6.73
C GLY A 224 -14.21 11.78 -7.59
N ALA A 225 -12.99 11.38 -7.92
CA ALA A 225 -12.74 10.16 -8.66
C ALA A 225 -13.00 8.91 -7.82
N THR A 226 -13.27 7.80 -8.52
CA THR A 226 -13.30 6.47 -7.92
C THR A 226 -12.20 5.63 -8.53
N GLN A 227 -11.51 4.85 -7.69
CA GLN A 227 -10.54 3.90 -8.21
C GLN A 227 -11.26 2.77 -8.94
N PRO A 228 -10.89 2.45 -10.20
CA PRO A 228 -11.37 1.24 -10.84
C PRO A 228 -10.92 0.00 -10.04
N TYR A 229 -11.84 -0.93 -9.77
CA TYR A 229 -11.55 -2.12 -8.97
C TYR A 229 -10.83 -3.19 -9.84
N PRO A 230 -9.55 -3.51 -9.60
CA PRO A 230 -8.77 -4.37 -10.50
C PRO A 230 -9.38 -5.76 -10.71
N ALA A 231 -10.01 -6.34 -9.69
CA ALA A 231 -10.68 -7.64 -9.80
C ALA A 231 -11.87 -7.67 -10.77
N SER A 232 -12.44 -6.52 -11.14
CA SER A 232 -13.50 -6.44 -12.16
C SER A 232 -12.97 -6.61 -13.58
N PHE A 233 -11.66 -6.51 -13.80
CA PHE A 233 -11.04 -6.58 -15.12
C PHE A 233 -10.38 -7.92 -15.42
N TYR A 234 -9.98 -8.67 -14.39
CA TYR A 234 -9.23 -9.91 -14.57
C TYR A 234 -9.66 -10.99 -13.57
N ALA A 235 -10.05 -12.16 -14.09
CA ALA A 235 -10.61 -13.24 -13.28
C ALA A 235 -9.64 -13.81 -12.24
N ASN A 236 -8.39 -14.12 -12.62
CA ASN A 236 -7.41 -14.70 -11.71
C ASN A 236 -6.76 -13.60 -10.83
N SER A 237 -7.57 -12.92 -10.02
CA SER A 237 -7.12 -11.82 -9.17
C SER A 237 -7.38 -12.06 -7.68
N LEU A 238 -6.43 -11.56 -6.87
CA LEU A 238 -6.51 -11.51 -5.41
C LEU A 238 -6.33 -10.06 -4.97
N THR A 239 -7.32 -9.51 -4.28
CA THR A 239 -7.25 -8.17 -3.70
C THR A 239 -6.71 -8.26 -2.29
N CYS A 240 -5.63 -7.53 -2.00
CA CYS A 240 -5.04 -7.36 -0.66
C CYS A 240 -5.41 -5.97 -0.12
N TYR A 241 -6.12 -5.93 0.99
CA TYR A 241 -6.64 -4.70 1.56
C TYR A 241 -6.37 -4.59 3.06
N SER A 242 -6.36 -3.36 3.59
CA SER A 242 -6.40 -3.11 5.03
C SER A 242 -7.09 -1.79 5.38
N TRP A 243 -7.67 -1.72 6.56
CA TRP A 243 -8.24 -0.49 7.13
C TRP A 243 -7.20 0.43 7.77
N SER A 244 -5.92 0.13 7.59
CA SER A 244 -4.82 0.94 8.12
C SER A 244 -4.87 2.40 7.69
N LYS A 245 -5.42 2.67 6.49
CA LYS A 245 -5.46 4.01 5.88
C LYS A 245 -6.86 4.59 5.86
N SER A 246 -7.84 3.83 5.39
CA SER A 246 -9.23 4.27 5.29
C SER A 246 -9.89 4.60 6.63
N LEU A 247 -9.63 3.80 7.66
CA LEU A 247 -10.13 4.01 9.03
C LEU A 247 -9.08 4.56 10.00
N SER A 248 -7.86 4.87 9.53
CA SER A 248 -6.75 5.27 10.42
C SER A 248 -6.46 4.27 11.54
N LEU A 249 -6.44 2.97 11.22
CA LEU A 249 -6.23 1.87 12.16
C LEU A 249 -4.93 1.07 11.89
N PRO A 250 -3.77 1.70 11.61
CA PRO A 250 -2.57 0.94 11.27
C PRO A 250 -2.05 0.08 12.43
N GLY A 251 -2.30 0.48 13.67
CA GLY A 251 -1.92 -0.24 14.89
C GLY A 251 -2.75 -1.50 15.15
N GLU A 252 -3.98 -1.56 14.64
CA GLU A 252 -4.91 -2.67 14.88
C GLU A 252 -4.59 -3.92 14.04
N ARG A 253 -3.75 -3.79 13.03
CA ARG A 253 -3.29 -4.89 12.18
C ARG A 253 -4.43 -5.71 11.58
N ILE A 254 -5.36 -5.06 10.92
CA ILE A 254 -6.56 -5.67 10.30
C ILE A 254 -6.63 -5.40 8.80
N GLY A 255 -6.87 -6.45 8.04
CA GLY A 255 -7.02 -6.44 6.59
C GLY A 255 -7.61 -7.75 6.11
N TYR A 256 -7.60 -7.96 4.81
CA TYR A 256 -8.08 -9.21 4.20
C TYR A 256 -7.46 -9.46 2.81
N VAL A 257 -7.52 -10.72 2.40
CA VAL A 257 -7.46 -11.10 0.99
C VAL A 257 -8.88 -11.39 0.52
N ALA A 258 -9.26 -10.80 -0.62
CA ALA A 258 -10.47 -11.21 -1.34
C ALA A 258 -10.06 -11.94 -2.64
N VAL A 259 -10.43 -13.20 -2.74
CA VAL A 259 -10.21 -14.04 -3.92
C VAL A 259 -11.36 -13.82 -4.89
N ASN A 260 -11.06 -13.40 -6.13
CA ASN A 260 -12.09 -13.22 -7.14
C ASN A 260 -12.92 -14.51 -7.29
N PRO A 261 -14.26 -14.46 -7.18
CA PRO A 261 -15.12 -15.65 -7.27
C PRO A 261 -14.99 -16.44 -8.58
N THR A 262 -14.50 -15.78 -9.64
CA THR A 262 -14.29 -16.41 -10.95
C THR A 262 -12.84 -16.86 -11.19
N ALA A 263 -11.98 -16.72 -10.20
CA ALA A 263 -10.60 -17.17 -10.30
C ALA A 263 -10.51 -18.70 -10.40
N THR A 264 -9.50 -19.18 -11.05
CA THR A 264 -9.17 -20.61 -11.07
C THR A 264 -8.91 -21.08 -9.63
N ASP A 265 -9.51 -22.21 -9.26
CA ASP A 265 -9.41 -22.81 -7.93
C ASP A 265 -9.82 -21.85 -6.78
N ALA A 266 -10.72 -20.90 -7.02
CA ALA A 266 -11.14 -19.89 -6.04
C ALA A 266 -11.52 -20.50 -4.67
N ASP A 267 -12.24 -21.62 -4.68
CA ASP A 267 -12.68 -22.32 -3.46
C ASP A 267 -11.53 -22.94 -2.65
N LEU A 268 -10.37 -23.14 -3.26
CA LEU A 268 -9.19 -23.74 -2.60
C LEU A 268 -8.27 -22.67 -2.00
N LEU A 269 -8.22 -21.45 -2.54
CA LEU A 269 -7.23 -20.44 -2.17
C LEU A 269 -7.38 -19.97 -0.71
N VAL A 270 -8.60 -19.74 -0.23
CA VAL A 270 -8.83 -19.34 1.17
C VAL A 270 -8.45 -20.46 2.15
N PRO A 271 -8.87 -21.73 1.97
CA PRO A 271 -8.35 -22.85 2.78
C PRO A 271 -6.83 -22.99 2.75
N MET A 272 -6.19 -22.81 1.59
CA MET A 272 -4.72 -22.84 1.47
C MET A 272 -4.06 -21.72 2.28
N MET A 273 -4.57 -20.49 2.20
CA MET A 273 -4.08 -19.37 3.01
C MET A 273 -4.23 -19.65 4.52
N GLY A 274 -5.29 -20.36 4.94
CA GLY A 274 -5.43 -20.82 6.31
C GLY A 274 -4.32 -21.77 6.76
N GLN A 275 -3.86 -22.69 5.90
CA GLN A 275 -2.72 -23.57 6.20
C GLN A 275 -1.39 -22.78 6.21
N ILE A 276 -1.20 -21.85 5.27
CA ILE A 276 -0.04 -20.96 5.22
C ILE A 276 0.04 -20.14 6.51
N SER A 277 -1.07 -19.55 6.93
CA SER A 277 -1.19 -18.76 8.16
C SER A 277 -0.73 -19.55 9.39
N ARG A 278 -1.20 -20.78 9.54
CA ARG A 278 -0.77 -21.70 10.62
C ARG A 278 0.73 -22.01 10.54
N GLY A 279 1.22 -22.33 9.33
CA GLY A 279 2.62 -22.71 9.12
C GLY A 279 3.60 -21.55 9.35
N THR A 280 3.17 -20.30 9.14
CA THR A 280 3.99 -19.10 9.36
C THR A 280 3.80 -18.48 10.75
N GLY A 281 2.91 -19.01 11.57
CA GLY A 281 2.59 -18.45 12.90
C GLY A 281 1.79 -17.16 12.86
N HIS A 282 1.20 -16.81 11.72
CA HIS A 282 0.38 -15.62 11.48
C HIS A 282 -1.11 -15.99 11.51
N ASN A 283 -1.61 -16.44 12.64
CA ASN A 283 -3.03 -16.73 12.81
C ASN A 283 -3.90 -15.48 12.62
N CYS A 284 -5.22 -15.65 12.67
CA CYS A 284 -6.20 -14.58 12.46
C CYS A 284 -5.89 -13.29 13.23
N PRO A 285 -6.32 -12.12 12.73
CA PRO A 285 -6.33 -10.87 13.49
C PRO A 285 -7.14 -11.03 14.80
N PRO A 286 -6.95 -10.13 15.79
CA PRO A 286 -7.71 -10.15 17.03
C PRO A 286 -9.22 -10.19 16.78
N SER A 287 -9.94 -11.09 17.49
CA SER A 287 -11.38 -11.31 17.31
C SER A 287 -12.19 -10.03 17.51
N SER A 288 -11.86 -9.25 18.56
CA SER A 288 -12.52 -7.98 18.85
C SER A 288 -12.39 -6.96 17.71
N ILE A 289 -11.21 -6.89 17.07
CA ILE A 289 -10.95 -5.96 15.96
C ILE A 289 -11.70 -6.41 14.69
N GLN A 290 -11.73 -7.71 14.40
CA GLN A 290 -12.54 -8.24 13.30
C GLN A 290 -14.01 -7.85 13.47
N LEU A 291 -14.58 -8.06 14.66
CA LEU A 291 -15.97 -7.71 14.98
C LEU A 291 -16.22 -6.20 14.93
N GLY A 292 -15.27 -5.39 15.43
CA GLY A 292 -15.39 -3.94 15.45
C GLY A 292 -15.39 -3.32 14.04
N VAL A 293 -14.48 -3.73 13.16
CA VAL A 293 -14.44 -3.19 11.79
C VAL A 293 -15.65 -3.59 10.97
N ALA A 294 -16.23 -4.77 11.18
CA ALA A 294 -17.44 -5.18 10.49
C ALA A 294 -18.65 -4.28 10.77
N LYS A 295 -18.68 -3.60 11.92
CA LYS A 295 -19.75 -2.64 12.27
C LYS A 295 -19.64 -1.29 11.58
N VAL A 296 -18.47 -0.98 11.00
CA VAL A 296 -18.17 0.33 10.36
C VAL A 296 -17.53 0.16 8.98
N ILE A 297 -17.85 -0.93 8.31
CA ILE A 297 -17.16 -1.38 7.09
C ILE A 297 -17.30 -0.41 5.91
N ASP A 298 -18.37 0.36 5.88
CA ASP A 298 -18.73 1.37 4.88
C ASP A 298 -18.19 2.79 5.21
N GLN A 299 -17.48 2.92 6.34
CA GLN A 299 -17.04 4.23 6.82
C GLN A 299 -15.55 4.46 6.54
N THR A 300 -15.18 5.75 6.63
CA THR A 300 -13.78 6.20 6.55
C THR A 300 -13.49 7.22 7.65
N ALA A 301 -12.20 7.43 7.95
CA ALA A 301 -11.74 8.63 8.64
C ALA A 301 -11.99 9.89 7.77
N ASP A 302 -11.70 11.07 8.28
CA ASP A 302 -11.79 12.32 7.49
C ASP A 302 -10.63 12.38 6.47
N LEU A 303 -10.83 11.77 5.30
CA LEU A 303 -9.83 11.71 4.25
C LEU A 303 -9.65 13.02 3.46
N ASN A 304 -10.55 14.02 3.62
CA ASN A 304 -10.47 15.32 2.94
C ASN A 304 -9.23 16.11 3.34
N VAL A 305 -8.71 15.86 4.53
CA VAL A 305 -7.44 16.45 5.00
C VAL A 305 -6.28 16.12 4.05
N TYR A 306 -6.27 14.91 3.49
CA TYR A 306 -5.20 14.50 2.58
C TYR A 306 -5.29 15.21 1.22
N GLU A 307 -6.49 15.39 0.68
CA GLU A 307 -6.68 16.17 -0.56
C GLU A 307 -6.29 17.65 -0.36
N THR A 308 -6.64 18.23 0.79
CA THR A 308 -6.20 19.58 1.15
C THR A 308 -4.68 19.70 1.21
N ASN A 309 -4.02 18.77 1.88
CA ASN A 309 -2.56 18.77 1.99
C ASN A 309 -1.87 18.53 0.64
N MET A 310 -2.43 17.63 -0.18
CA MET A 310 -1.96 17.36 -1.54
C MET A 310 -1.99 18.63 -2.40
N ASN A 311 -3.13 19.33 -2.42
CA ASN A 311 -3.28 20.56 -3.20
C ASN A 311 -2.27 21.62 -2.77
N LEU A 312 -2.12 21.87 -1.46
CA LEU A 312 -1.15 22.82 -0.92
C LEU A 312 0.29 22.51 -1.36
N LEU A 313 0.70 21.25 -1.28
CA LEU A 313 2.06 20.85 -1.65
C LEU A 313 2.26 20.84 -3.17
N TYR A 314 1.29 20.33 -3.92
CA TYR A 314 1.37 20.31 -5.37
C TYR A 314 1.52 21.71 -5.95
N ASP A 315 0.67 22.65 -5.54
CA ASP A 315 0.70 24.03 -6.01
C ASP A 315 1.99 24.74 -5.59
N ALA A 316 2.45 24.53 -4.36
CA ALA A 316 3.69 25.11 -3.85
C ALA A 316 4.93 24.56 -4.61
N LEU A 317 5.06 23.26 -4.71
CA LEU A 317 6.22 22.63 -5.35
C LEU A 317 6.30 22.96 -6.84
N THR A 318 5.17 22.92 -7.57
CA THR A 318 5.13 23.32 -8.98
C THR A 318 5.41 24.82 -9.14
N GLY A 319 4.91 25.67 -8.23
CA GLY A 319 5.20 27.11 -8.20
C GLY A 319 6.66 27.45 -7.96
N ILE A 320 7.38 26.64 -7.19
CA ILE A 320 8.83 26.76 -6.96
C ILE A 320 9.62 26.30 -8.20
N GLY A 321 9.07 25.39 -9.02
CA GLY A 321 9.72 24.87 -10.22
C GLY A 321 10.07 23.38 -10.17
N PHE A 322 9.53 22.63 -9.19
CA PHE A 322 9.65 21.17 -9.19
C PHE A 322 8.78 20.54 -10.30
N ASP A 323 9.30 19.50 -10.92
CA ASP A 323 8.55 18.62 -11.81
C ASP A 323 7.79 17.58 -10.98
N VAL A 324 6.46 17.63 -11.03
CA VAL A 324 5.59 16.82 -10.17
C VAL A 324 4.40 16.29 -10.96
N VAL A 325 4.27 14.99 -11.04
CA VAL A 325 3.02 14.35 -11.50
C VAL A 325 1.97 14.53 -10.38
N ARG A 326 0.82 15.14 -10.71
CA ARG A 326 -0.24 15.35 -9.73
C ARG A 326 -0.77 14.01 -9.21
N PRO A 327 -0.74 13.76 -7.88
CA PRO A 327 -1.31 12.56 -7.31
C PRO A 327 -2.82 12.47 -7.55
N GLY A 328 -3.31 11.31 -8.00
CA GLY A 328 -4.75 11.02 -8.09
C GLY A 328 -5.30 10.39 -6.81
N GLY A 329 -4.43 9.97 -5.90
CA GLY A 329 -4.81 9.33 -4.63
C GLY A 329 -3.64 9.15 -3.68
N THR A 330 -3.84 8.36 -2.64
CA THR A 330 -2.94 8.13 -1.50
C THR A 330 -2.75 9.39 -0.63
N PHE A 331 -1.71 9.38 0.18
CA PHE A 331 -1.19 10.57 0.88
C PHE A 331 0.32 10.74 0.63
N TYR A 332 0.75 10.41 -0.61
CA TYR A 332 2.12 10.59 -1.07
C TYR A 332 2.16 11.47 -2.31
N ILE A 333 3.21 12.27 -2.39
CA ILE A 333 3.60 13.02 -3.58
C ILE A 333 5.06 12.67 -3.92
N PHE A 334 5.38 12.60 -5.22
CA PHE A 334 6.63 12.02 -5.72
C PHE A 334 7.30 12.95 -6.74
N PRO A 335 7.86 14.08 -6.30
CA PRO A 335 8.50 15.05 -7.16
C PRO A 335 9.85 14.56 -7.67
N LYS A 336 10.26 15.05 -8.85
CA LYS A 336 11.64 14.93 -9.30
C LYS A 336 12.54 15.86 -8.46
N ALA A 337 13.68 15.36 -8.03
CA ALA A 337 14.67 16.16 -7.30
C ALA A 337 15.29 17.22 -8.23
N LEU A 338 15.76 18.34 -7.66
CA LEU A 338 16.40 19.42 -8.41
C LEU A 338 17.83 19.09 -8.84
N GLU A 339 18.31 17.90 -8.54
CA GLU A 339 19.57 17.32 -9.00
C GLU A 339 19.40 15.81 -9.22
N ASP A 340 20.27 15.19 -10.00
CA ASP A 340 20.13 13.77 -10.38
C ASP A 340 20.32 12.81 -9.19
N ASP A 341 21.13 13.20 -8.19
CA ASP A 341 21.34 12.44 -6.96
C ASP A 341 20.28 12.80 -5.91
N ALA A 342 19.19 12.03 -5.88
CA ALA A 342 18.11 12.24 -4.93
C ALA A 342 18.54 12.04 -3.46
N VAL A 343 19.56 11.23 -3.18
CA VAL A 343 20.10 11.06 -1.83
C VAL A 343 20.80 12.35 -1.40
N ALA A 344 21.67 12.91 -2.24
CA ALA A 344 22.33 14.18 -1.99
C ALA A 344 21.32 15.33 -1.83
N PHE A 345 20.28 15.37 -2.69
CA PHE A 345 19.18 16.33 -2.57
C PHE A 345 18.49 16.24 -1.20
N CYS A 346 18.07 15.05 -0.78
CA CYS A 346 17.40 14.84 0.50
C CYS A 346 18.30 15.17 1.70
N MET A 347 19.61 14.92 1.60
CA MET A 347 20.57 15.29 2.64
C MET A 347 20.73 16.81 2.77
N LYS A 348 20.73 17.56 1.67
CA LYS A 348 20.72 19.04 1.68
C LYS A 348 19.40 19.57 2.25
N ALA A 349 18.25 19.00 1.85
CA ALA A 349 16.95 19.37 2.38
C ALA A 349 16.86 19.16 3.92
N LYS A 350 17.48 18.11 4.42
CA LYS A 350 17.56 17.79 5.85
C LYS A 350 18.26 18.89 6.66
N GLU A 351 19.19 19.66 6.10
CA GLU A 351 19.83 20.81 6.75
C GLU A 351 18.84 21.97 7.00
N TYR A 352 17.72 21.96 6.26
CA TYR A 352 16.58 22.87 6.44
C TYR A 352 15.44 22.24 7.27
N ASP A 353 15.70 21.14 7.98
CA ASP A 353 14.71 20.38 8.74
C ASP A 353 13.53 19.83 7.87
N LEU A 354 13.74 19.70 6.55
CA LEU A 354 12.85 19.02 5.60
C LEU A 354 13.28 17.56 5.48
N ILE A 355 12.50 16.63 6.03
CA ILE A 355 12.83 15.21 6.03
C ILE A 355 12.08 14.50 4.90
N LEU A 356 12.80 14.24 3.82
CA LEU A 356 12.31 13.71 2.55
C LEU A 356 12.91 12.32 2.31
N VAL A 357 12.20 11.45 1.59
CA VAL A 357 12.68 10.07 1.33
C VAL A 357 13.21 9.98 -0.10
N PRO A 358 14.51 9.71 -0.32
CA PRO A 358 15.05 9.51 -1.67
C PRO A 358 14.43 8.27 -2.33
N SER A 359 14.29 8.32 -3.63
CA SER A 359 13.48 7.36 -4.40
C SER A 359 14.19 6.09 -4.84
N ASP A 360 15.48 5.96 -4.60
CA ASP A 360 16.28 4.84 -5.08
C ASP A 360 15.70 3.48 -4.69
N SER A 361 15.23 3.37 -3.43
CA SER A 361 14.62 2.14 -2.92
C SER A 361 13.26 1.80 -3.57
N PHE A 362 12.61 2.78 -4.20
CA PHE A 362 11.36 2.58 -4.95
C PHE A 362 11.60 2.22 -6.43
N GLY A 363 12.86 2.14 -6.87
CA GLY A 363 13.24 1.75 -8.24
C GLY A 363 13.15 2.86 -9.28
N VAL A 364 13.09 4.12 -8.89
CA VAL A 364 13.08 5.29 -9.79
C VAL A 364 14.06 6.34 -9.25
N PRO A 365 15.34 6.31 -9.65
CA PRO A 365 16.34 7.30 -9.20
C PRO A 365 15.97 8.72 -9.60
N GLY A 366 16.47 9.72 -8.87
CA GLY A 366 16.30 11.14 -9.19
C GLY A 366 14.97 11.75 -8.74
N TYR A 367 14.17 11.03 -7.94
CA TYR A 367 12.92 11.50 -7.33
C TYR A 367 13.00 11.44 -5.81
N PHE A 368 12.03 12.02 -5.14
CA PHE A 368 11.86 11.85 -3.69
C PHE A 368 10.38 11.70 -3.33
N ARG A 369 10.12 11.01 -2.22
CA ARG A 369 8.76 10.83 -1.71
C ARG A 369 8.52 11.74 -0.51
N MET A 370 7.34 12.34 -0.47
CA MET A 370 6.79 13.01 0.70
C MET A 370 5.48 12.34 1.11
N ALA A 371 5.36 11.98 2.39
CA ALA A 371 4.11 11.53 3.00
C ALA A 371 3.40 12.75 3.63
N TYR A 372 2.34 13.24 3.01
CA TYR A 372 1.61 14.43 3.49
C TYR A 372 0.46 14.10 4.46
N CYS A 373 0.47 12.91 5.03
CA CYS A 373 -0.42 12.55 6.13
C CYS A 373 0.06 13.15 7.47
N ILE A 374 0.22 14.46 7.50
CA ILE A 374 0.63 15.26 8.65
C ILE A 374 -0.38 16.42 8.84
N ASP A 375 -0.24 17.16 9.93
CA ASP A 375 -1.07 18.32 10.23
C ASP A 375 -1.00 19.37 9.11
N THR A 376 -2.15 19.91 8.68
CA THR A 376 -2.24 20.88 7.58
C THR A 376 -1.49 22.18 7.87
N GLU A 377 -1.50 22.67 9.12
CA GLU A 377 -0.75 23.87 9.49
C GLU A 377 0.77 23.61 9.42
N LYS A 378 1.20 22.39 9.67
CA LYS A 378 2.60 21.99 9.49
C LYS A 378 2.97 21.98 8.00
N VAL A 379 2.08 21.49 7.13
CA VAL A 379 2.27 21.58 5.66
C VAL A 379 2.43 23.04 5.24
N LYS A 380 1.51 23.94 5.64
CA LYS A 380 1.60 25.37 5.30
C LYS A 380 2.90 26.01 5.74
N ARG A 381 3.38 25.69 6.95
CA ARG A 381 4.64 26.23 7.48
C ARG A 381 5.88 25.67 6.78
N SER A 382 5.82 24.49 6.17
CA SER A 382 6.93 23.93 5.42
C SER A 382 7.15 24.63 4.06
N ILE A 383 6.10 25.22 3.46
CA ILE A 383 6.17 25.83 2.11
C ILE A 383 7.26 26.91 2.03
N PRO A 384 7.30 27.93 2.90
CA PRO A 384 8.38 28.92 2.85
C PRO A 384 9.77 28.33 3.11
N VAL A 385 9.86 27.17 3.77
CA VAL A 385 11.13 26.48 3.95
C VAL A 385 11.57 25.78 2.66
N PHE A 386 10.63 25.20 1.89
CA PHE A 386 10.92 24.69 0.55
C PHE A 386 11.34 25.81 -0.40
N GLU A 387 10.68 26.96 -0.40
CA GLU A 387 11.05 28.14 -1.18
C GLU A 387 12.47 28.59 -0.83
N LYS A 388 12.78 28.75 0.45
CA LYS A 388 14.11 29.11 0.93
C LYS A 388 15.18 28.10 0.51
N PHE A 389 14.91 26.80 0.69
CA PHE A 389 15.83 25.73 0.29
C PHE A 389 16.11 25.75 -1.23
N ALA A 390 15.08 25.84 -2.04
CA ALA A 390 15.22 25.88 -3.50
C ALA A 390 15.98 27.12 -3.95
N HIS A 391 15.70 28.30 -3.36
CA HIS A 391 16.40 29.54 -3.68
C HIS A 391 17.88 29.50 -3.25
N GLU A 392 18.19 29.15 -2.01
CA GLU A 392 19.55 29.21 -1.46
C GLU A 392 20.47 28.14 -2.05
N VAL A 393 19.95 26.96 -2.39
CA VAL A 393 20.77 25.83 -2.85
C VAL A 393 20.79 25.69 -4.38
N TYR A 394 19.68 26.04 -5.07
CA TYR A 394 19.51 25.81 -6.50
C TYR A 394 19.27 27.09 -7.31
N GLY A 395 19.02 28.24 -6.65
CA GLY A 395 18.81 29.54 -7.32
C GLY A 395 17.46 29.71 -7.99
N LEU A 396 16.44 28.96 -7.53
CA LEU A 396 15.05 29.01 -8.04
C LEU A 396 14.20 30.06 -7.34
#